data_8674a09d54ae0089a5c09f10452e9413
#
_entry.id   8674a09d54ae0089a5c09f10452e9413
#
_cell.length_a   1.000
_cell.length_b   1.000
_cell.length_c   1.000
_cell.angle_alpha   90.00
_cell.angle_beta   90.00
_cell.angle_gamma   90.00
#
_symmetry.space_group_name_H-M   'P 1'
#
loop_
_entity.id
_entity.type
_entity.pdbx_description
1 polymer ?
#
loop_
_entity_poly.entity_id
_entity_poly.type
_entity_poly.pdbx_seq_one_letter_code
_entity_poly.pdbx_strand_id
1 'polypeptide(L)'
;DKFEKRRAELLAQYGDIPVFLEKPSFYNAVNVFYLKETARWSYIVKNAGANDIAVILDQAMADIEEANPSLKGALLQNFYATLGAPKEKIKTLIDEVNKISESRFHEEDLIGRVYEYFLQIYAASGTKEDGEFYTPACVVKLIAEMIEPFSGTVYDPCCGSGGMFVQSHKFVERHQGNRANISVVGQESVPDTWRLCKMNLAIRGISHDLGEKNASTFTDDQHKDRKFDFIMANPPFNLKGWRGEDELLSLI
;
A
#
# COMPACT_ATOMS: atom_id res chain seq x y z
N ASP A 1 0.29 -2.49 15.92
CA ASP A 1 -0.85 -2.22 16.79
C ASP A 1 -2.09 -3.05 16.43
N LYS A 2 -2.60 -3.01 15.19
CA LYS A 2 -3.72 -3.90 14.76
C LYS A 2 -3.43 -5.38 15.05
N PHE A 3 -2.20 -5.82 14.80
CA PHE A 3 -1.76 -7.18 15.10
C PHE A 3 -1.81 -7.48 16.59
N GLU A 4 -1.23 -6.61 17.44
CA GLU A 4 -1.18 -6.83 18.89
C GLU A 4 -2.59 -6.81 19.51
N LYS A 5 -3.46 -5.92 19.04
CA LYS A 5 -4.87 -5.87 19.43
C LYS A 5 -5.58 -7.18 19.07
N ARG A 6 -5.42 -7.65 17.81
CA ARG A 6 -6.02 -8.91 17.38
C ARG A 6 -5.47 -10.11 18.15
N ARG A 7 -4.16 -10.13 18.42
CA ARG A 7 -3.52 -11.18 19.22
C ARG A 7 -4.08 -11.22 20.64
N ALA A 8 -4.31 -10.07 21.26
CA ALA A 8 -4.92 -9.98 22.59
C ALA A 8 -6.37 -10.49 22.59
N GLU A 9 -7.16 -10.20 21.55
CA GLU A 9 -8.51 -10.75 21.38
C GLU A 9 -8.50 -12.28 21.28
N LEU A 10 -7.60 -12.85 20.46
CA LEU A 10 -7.44 -14.29 20.32
C LEU A 10 -7.00 -14.95 21.62
N LEU A 11 -6.05 -14.31 22.35
CA LEU A 11 -5.61 -14.78 23.65
C LEU A 11 -6.77 -14.81 24.67
N ALA A 12 -7.60 -13.78 24.69
CA ALA A 12 -8.77 -13.73 25.57
C ALA A 12 -9.84 -14.77 25.20
N GLN A 13 -10.00 -15.09 23.90
CA GLN A 13 -11.00 -16.01 23.42
C GLN A 13 -10.57 -17.48 23.55
N TYR A 14 -9.31 -17.79 23.26
CA TYR A 14 -8.83 -19.18 23.12
C TYR A 14 -7.76 -19.56 24.13
N GLY A 15 -7.26 -18.61 24.96
CA GLY A 15 -6.13 -18.83 25.84
C GLY A 15 -4.78 -18.83 25.10
N ASP A 16 -3.71 -19.15 25.81
CA ASP A 16 -2.34 -19.17 25.26
C ASP A 16 -2.08 -20.49 24.48
N ILE A 17 -2.81 -20.64 23.39
CA ILE A 17 -2.71 -21.83 22.52
C ILE A 17 -2.09 -21.40 21.18
N PRO A 18 -0.83 -21.81 20.87
CA PRO A 18 -0.10 -21.36 19.68
C PRO A 18 -0.84 -21.60 18.36
N VAL A 19 -1.61 -22.69 18.24
CA VAL A 19 -2.39 -22.98 17.02
C VAL A 19 -3.39 -21.87 16.65
N PHE A 20 -3.89 -21.13 17.62
CA PHE A 20 -4.79 -19.99 17.39
C PHE A 20 -4.04 -18.66 17.29
N LEU A 21 -2.98 -18.48 18.09
CA LEU A 21 -2.24 -17.23 18.19
C LEU A 21 -1.23 -17.01 17.04
N GLU A 22 -0.74 -18.11 16.44
CA GLU A 22 0.32 -18.05 15.43
C GLU A 22 -0.17 -18.53 14.04
N LYS A 23 -1.49 -18.55 13.80
CA LYS A 23 -2.06 -18.94 12.50
C LYS A 23 -2.49 -17.72 11.69
N PRO A 24 -1.87 -17.44 10.54
CA PRO A 24 -2.16 -16.25 9.71
C PRO A 24 -3.64 -16.06 9.37
N SER A 25 -4.39 -17.17 9.13
CA SER A 25 -5.79 -17.09 8.74
C SER A 25 -6.70 -16.41 9.79
N PHE A 26 -6.38 -16.48 11.08
CA PHE A 26 -7.18 -15.81 12.13
C PHE A 26 -6.98 -14.29 12.16
N TYR A 27 -5.91 -13.80 11.56
CA TYR A 27 -5.61 -12.38 11.39
C TYR A 27 -6.16 -11.89 10.05
N ASN A 28 -5.85 -12.58 8.97
CA ASN A 28 -6.26 -12.19 7.61
C ASN A 28 -7.79 -12.15 7.44
N ALA A 29 -8.53 -13.02 8.15
CA ALA A 29 -10.01 -13.04 8.15
C ALA A 29 -10.64 -11.72 8.63
N VAL A 30 -9.89 -10.90 9.38
CA VAL A 30 -10.35 -9.59 9.87
C VAL A 30 -9.49 -8.43 9.31
N ASN A 31 -8.84 -8.65 8.16
CA ASN A 31 -7.98 -7.68 7.47
C ASN A 31 -6.83 -7.16 8.35
N VAL A 32 -6.27 -8.03 9.19
CA VAL A 32 -5.06 -7.77 9.97
C VAL A 32 -3.92 -8.60 9.41
N PHE A 33 -2.76 -7.99 9.15
CA PHE A 33 -1.58 -8.73 8.74
C PHE A 33 -1.02 -9.57 9.89
N TYR A 34 -0.71 -10.82 9.58
CA TYR A 34 -0.01 -11.66 10.54
C TYR A 34 1.49 -11.30 10.57
N LEU A 35 2.06 -11.24 11.76
CA LEU A 35 3.47 -10.94 11.98
C LEU A 35 4.14 -12.11 12.71
N LYS A 36 5.14 -12.72 12.07
CA LYS A 36 6.05 -13.64 12.74
C LYS A 36 6.78 -12.93 13.87
N GLU A 37 7.27 -13.64 14.85
CA GLU A 37 7.93 -13.06 16.02
C GLU A 37 9.05 -12.09 15.64
N THR A 38 9.88 -12.46 14.67
CA THR A 38 11.00 -11.67 14.12
C THR A 38 10.56 -10.36 13.46
N ALA A 39 9.30 -10.28 13.00
CA ALA A 39 8.72 -9.12 12.33
C ALA A 39 7.88 -8.24 13.27
N ARG A 40 7.72 -8.61 14.54
CA ARG A 40 6.97 -7.81 15.52
C ARG A 40 7.77 -6.58 15.94
N TRP A 41 7.07 -5.47 16.11
CA TRP A 41 7.69 -4.21 16.52
C TRP A 41 8.47 -4.33 17.83
N SER A 42 7.96 -5.07 18.80
CA SER A 42 8.64 -5.36 20.06
C SER A 42 10.00 -6.05 19.87
N TYR A 43 10.10 -6.99 18.93
CA TYR A 43 11.35 -7.64 18.57
C TYR A 43 12.34 -6.67 17.92
N ILE A 44 11.88 -5.86 16.97
CA ILE A 44 12.69 -4.84 16.28
C ILE A 44 13.24 -3.83 17.28
N VAL A 45 12.40 -3.28 18.17
CA VAL A 45 12.82 -2.32 19.21
C VAL A 45 13.85 -2.92 20.15
N LYS A 46 13.63 -4.17 20.60
CA LYS A 46 14.58 -4.89 21.47
C LYS A 46 15.97 -5.05 20.81
N ASN A 47 16.02 -5.22 19.51
CA ASN A 47 17.24 -5.43 18.73
C ASN A 47 17.76 -4.16 18.02
N ALA A 48 17.18 -2.98 18.29
CA ALA A 48 17.54 -1.73 17.61
C ALA A 48 19.01 -1.33 17.73
N GLY A 49 19.70 -1.76 18.77
CA GLY A 49 21.15 -1.53 18.99
C GLY A 49 22.06 -2.62 18.41
N ALA A 50 21.53 -3.66 17.78
CA ALA A 50 22.31 -4.75 17.22
C ALA A 50 23.17 -4.29 16.01
N ASN A 51 24.32 -4.94 15.81
CA ASN A 51 25.19 -4.60 14.68
C ASN A 51 24.58 -4.98 13.32
N ASP A 52 23.68 -5.95 13.31
CA ASP A 52 22.98 -6.50 12.14
C ASP A 52 21.53 -5.99 12.03
N ILE A 53 21.19 -4.84 12.64
CA ILE A 53 19.83 -4.28 12.62
C ILE A 53 19.27 -4.13 11.20
N ALA A 54 20.10 -3.79 10.22
CA ALA A 54 19.68 -3.70 8.82
C ALA A 54 19.18 -5.05 8.28
N VAL A 55 19.89 -6.13 8.61
CA VAL A 55 19.50 -7.51 8.22
C VAL A 55 18.21 -7.92 8.94
N ILE A 56 18.07 -7.56 10.23
CA ILE A 56 16.85 -7.82 11.01
C ILE A 56 15.64 -7.13 10.37
N LEU A 57 15.78 -5.90 9.92
CA LEU A 57 14.70 -5.18 9.23
C LEU A 57 14.34 -5.80 7.87
N ASP A 58 15.34 -6.18 7.09
CA ASP A 58 15.12 -6.86 5.81
C ASP A 58 14.45 -8.23 6.01
N GLN A 59 14.87 -8.98 7.02
CA GLN A 59 14.20 -10.24 7.37
C GLN A 59 12.76 -10.02 7.83
N ALA A 60 12.51 -8.98 8.62
CA ALA A 60 11.15 -8.64 9.06
C ALA A 60 10.24 -8.32 7.86
N MET A 61 10.73 -7.58 6.86
CA MET A 61 9.97 -7.30 5.64
C MET A 61 9.69 -8.56 4.83
N ALA A 62 10.69 -9.44 4.68
CA ALA A 62 10.52 -10.73 4.01
C ALA A 62 9.49 -11.62 4.72
N ASP A 63 9.55 -11.71 6.05
CA ASP A 63 8.62 -12.48 6.87
C ASP A 63 7.19 -11.95 6.79
N ILE A 64 7.01 -10.62 6.73
CA ILE A 64 5.70 -9.98 6.55
C ILE A 64 5.11 -10.35 5.20
N GLU A 65 5.90 -10.26 4.14
CA GLU A 65 5.44 -10.56 2.78
C GLU A 65 5.11 -12.04 2.60
N GLU A 66 5.94 -12.94 3.13
CA GLU A 66 5.71 -14.38 3.09
C GLU A 66 4.41 -14.78 3.81
N ALA A 67 4.16 -14.17 4.97
CA ALA A 67 2.99 -14.49 5.79
C ALA A 67 1.68 -13.88 5.27
N ASN A 68 1.75 -12.89 4.36
CA ASN A 68 0.60 -12.11 3.88
C ASN A 68 0.62 -12.01 2.34
N PRO A 69 0.01 -12.95 1.61
CA PRO A 69 0.06 -13.01 0.15
C PRO A 69 -0.39 -11.73 -0.57
N SER A 70 -1.29 -10.95 0.03
CA SER A 70 -1.73 -9.64 -0.51
C SER A 70 -0.62 -8.59 -0.59
N LEU A 71 0.47 -8.77 0.17
CA LEU A 71 1.64 -7.89 0.16
C LEU A 71 2.76 -8.36 -0.79
N LYS A 72 2.56 -9.47 -1.51
CA LYS A 72 3.59 -10.02 -2.40
C LYS A 72 4.10 -8.96 -3.39
N GLY A 73 5.42 -8.71 -3.37
CA GLY A 73 6.10 -7.70 -4.18
C GLY A 73 5.89 -6.24 -3.71
N ALA A 74 5.20 -6.01 -2.60
CA ALA A 74 4.98 -4.66 -2.06
C ALA A 74 6.17 -4.15 -1.24
N LEU A 75 6.89 -5.04 -0.56
CA LEU A 75 8.00 -4.65 0.31
C LEU A 75 9.34 -4.80 -0.40
N LEU A 76 10.24 -3.84 -0.17
CA LEU A 76 11.59 -3.89 -0.70
C LEU A 76 12.40 -4.98 0.01
N GLN A 77 12.98 -5.88 -0.76
CA GLN A 77 13.83 -6.94 -0.22
C GLN A 77 15.29 -6.49 -0.18
N ASN A 78 16.02 -6.84 0.87
CA ASN A 78 17.43 -6.47 1.09
C ASN A 78 17.72 -4.96 1.00
N PHE A 79 16.73 -4.14 1.33
CA PHE A 79 16.82 -2.68 1.19
C PHE A 79 17.76 -2.06 2.22
N TYR A 80 17.58 -2.39 3.49
CA TYR A 80 18.37 -1.79 4.58
C TYR A 80 19.83 -2.24 4.56
N ALA A 81 20.09 -3.50 4.20
CA ALA A 81 21.45 -4.02 4.05
C ALA A 81 22.21 -3.32 2.92
N THR A 82 21.53 -3.04 1.80
CA THR A 82 22.14 -2.36 0.64
C THR A 82 22.24 -0.85 0.79
N LEU A 83 21.36 -0.24 1.59
CA LEU A 83 21.37 1.22 1.85
C LEU A 83 22.65 1.69 2.52
N GLY A 84 23.35 0.82 3.27
CA GLY A 84 24.60 1.14 3.96
C GLY A 84 24.44 2.23 5.04
N ALA A 85 23.23 2.42 5.55
CA ALA A 85 22.97 3.42 6.59
C ALA A 85 23.67 3.03 7.90
N PRO A 86 24.34 3.96 8.60
CA PRO A 86 24.91 3.69 9.90
C PRO A 86 23.86 3.18 10.88
N LYS A 87 24.18 2.16 11.67
CA LYS A 87 23.26 1.55 12.63
C LYS A 87 22.69 2.55 13.63
N GLU A 88 23.46 3.57 13.99
CA GLU A 88 23.04 4.63 14.91
C GLU A 88 21.89 5.45 14.33
N LYS A 89 21.89 5.70 13.02
CA LYS A 89 20.78 6.39 12.32
C LYS A 89 19.53 5.51 12.29
N ILE A 90 19.69 4.21 11.96
CA ILE A 90 18.58 3.25 11.97
C ILE A 90 17.99 3.15 13.38
N LYS A 91 18.85 3.02 14.40
CA LYS A 91 18.42 2.99 15.81
C LYS A 91 17.65 4.26 16.19
N THR A 92 18.19 5.44 15.86
CA THR A 92 17.51 6.71 16.14
C THR A 92 16.13 6.76 15.48
N LEU A 93 16.00 6.30 14.24
CA LEU A 93 14.71 6.23 13.55
C LEU A 93 13.73 5.29 14.28
N ILE A 94 14.18 4.10 14.68
CA ILE A 94 13.36 3.15 15.44
C ILE A 94 12.91 3.77 16.76
N ASP A 95 13.82 4.42 17.49
CA ASP A 95 13.53 5.08 18.76
C ASP A 95 12.51 6.22 18.60
N GLU A 96 12.61 7.03 17.53
CA GLU A 96 11.63 8.10 17.24
C GLU A 96 10.26 7.54 16.87
N VAL A 97 10.21 6.52 16.01
CA VAL A 97 8.94 5.86 15.65
C VAL A 97 8.31 5.22 16.90
N ASN A 98 9.12 4.64 17.79
CA ASN A 98 8.62 4.01 19.01
C ASN A 98 8.03 5.00 20.03
N LYS A 99 8.33 6.30 19.92
CA LYS A 99 7.71 7.36 20.72
C LYS A 99 6.30 7.72 20.25
N ILE A 100 5.94 7.34 19.03
CA ILE A 100 4.62 7.59 18.48
C ILE A 100 3.64 6.62 19.15
N SER A 101 2.77 7.16 20.00
CA SER A 101 1.75 6.37 20.68
C SER A 101 0.40 6.59 20.00
N GLU A 102 -0.20 5.52 19.52
CA GLU A 102 -1.56 5.56 18.93
C GLU A 102 -2.63 6.01 19.94
N SER A 103 -2.36 5.83 21.24
CA SER A 103 -3.29 6.30 22.30
C SER A 103 -3.53 7.81 22.30
N ARG A 104 -2.68 8.58 21.61
CA ARG A 104 -2.83 10.04 21.45
C ARG A 104 -3.71 10.44 20.27
N PHE A 105 -4.04 9.50 19.39
CA PHE A 105 -4.75 9.75 18.16
C PHE A 105 -6.02 8.90 18.11
N HIS A 106 -7.16 9.54 18.19
CA HIS A 106 -8.48 8.89 18.13
C HIS A 106 -8.99 8.67 16.70
N GLU A 107 -8.14 8.83 15.69
CA GLU A 107 -8.53 8.72 14.28
C GLU A 107 -8.29 7.30 13.73
N GLU A 108 -9.31 6.73 13.09
CA GLU A 108 -9.27 5.38 12.51
C GLU A 108 -8.22 5.23 11.38
N ASP A 109 -7.87 6.31 10.66
CA ASP A 109 -6.92 6.30 9.52
C ASP A 109 -5.64 7.10 9.79
N LEU A 110 -5.15 7.13 11.05
CA LEU A 110 -3.92 7.86 11.36
C LEU A 110 -2.73 7.39 10.51
N ILE A 111 -2.51 6.07 10.44
CA ILE A 111 -1.38 5.50 9.68
C ILE A 111 -1.51 5.82 8.20
N GLY A 112 -2.72 5.76 7.65
CA GLY A 112 -2.99 6.18 6.28
C GLY A 112 -2.67 7.66 6.03
N ARG A 113 -2.96 8.56 6.97
CA ARG A 113 -2.61 10.00 6.86
C ARG A 113 -1.10 10.24 6.95
N VAL A 114 -0.42 9.55 7.86
CA VAL A 114 1.04 9.60 7.95
C VAL A 114 1.66 9.11 6.65
N TYR A 115 1.13 8.03 6.08
CA TYR A 115 1.58 7.51 4.79
C TYR A 115 1.36 8.52 3.65
N GLU A 116 0.18 9.14 3.55
CA GLU A 116 -0.10 10.21 2.57
C GLU A 116 0.85 11.41 2.73
N TYR A 117 1.17 11.80 3.96
CA TYR A 117 2.13 12.86 4.23
C TYR A 117 3.53 12.53 3.69
N PHE A 118 4.01 11.30 3.91
CA PHE A 118 5.29 10.87 3.34
C PHE A 118 5.26 10.81 1.82
N LEU A 119 4.16 10.35 1.21
CA LEU A 119 3.99 10.36 -0.24
C LEU A 119 4.05 11.78 -0.82
N GLN A 120 3.43 12.76 -0.15
CA GLN A 120 3.47 14.17 -0.56
C GLN A 120 4.89 14.73 -0.49
N ILE A 121 5.65 14.44 0.58
CA ILE A 121 7.06 14.85 0.71
C ILE A 121 7.90 14.18 -0.38
N TYR A 122 7.70 12.89 -0.63
CA TYR A 122 8.42 12.16 -1.65
C TYR A 122 8.16 12.74 -3.04
N ALA A 123 6.91 12.98 -3.40
CA ALA A 123 6.53 13.62 -4.65
C ALA A 123 7.08 15.05 -4.79
N ALA A 124 7.19 15.80 -3.69
CA ALA A 124 7.76 17.16 -3.70
C ALA A 124 9.28 17.17 -3.81
N SER A 125 9.97 16.09 -3.39
CA SER A 125 11.43 15.96 -3.42
C SER A 125 11.95 15.34 -4.72
N GLY A 126 11.07 14.69 -5.52
CA GLY A 126 11.42 14.10 -6.81
C GLY A 126 11.81 15.14 -7.85
N THR A 127 12.77 14.79 -8.69
CA THR A 127 13.12 15.62 -9.86
C THR A 127 11.94 15.61 -10.84
N LYS A 128 11.59 16.77 -11.38
CA LYS A 128 10.44 16.97 -12.30
C LYS A 128 10.45 16.11 -13.57
N GLU A 129 11.49 15.29 -13.77
CA GLU A 129 11.71 14.51 -14.97
C GLU A 129 10.91 13.18 -15.02
N ASP A 130 10.48 12.65 -13.87
CA ASP A 130 9.84 11.33 -13.80
C ASP A 130 8.30 11.35 -13.91
N GLY A 131 7.68 12.52 -14.07
CA GLY A 131 6.24 12.63 -14.37
C GLY A 131 5.29 12.11 -13.29
N GLU A 132 5.80 11.81 -12.10
CA GLU A 132 5.00 11.34 -10.97
C GLU A 132 4.22 12.48 -10.33
N PHE A 133 3.07 12.80 -10.91
CA PHE A 133 2.16 13.79 -10.35
C PHE A 133 1.30 13.16 -9.26
N TYR A 134 1.55 13.56 -8.02
CA TYR A 134 0.58 13.32 -6.94
C TYR A 134 -0.69 14.13 -7.23
N THR A 135 -1.81 13.42 -7.47
CA THR A 135 -3.09 14.09 -7.67
C THR A 135 -3.59 14.61 -6.33
N PRO A 136 -3.83 15.92 -6.18
CA PRO A 136 -4.31 16.48 -4.91
C PRO A 136 -5.61 15.81 -4.44
N ALA A 137 -5.68 15.47 -3.15
CA ALA A 137 -6.82 14.75 -2.58
C ALA A 137 -8.17 15.47 -2.79
N CYS A 138 -8.18 16.80 -2.87
CA CYS A 138 -9.39 17.58 -3.16
C CYS A 138 -9.91 17.35 -4.60
N VAL A 139 -9.02 17.19 -5.58
CA VAL A 139 -9.40 16.88 -6.96
C VAL A 139 -9.95 15.46 -7.05
N VAL A 140 -9.24 14.50 -6.46
CA VAL A 140 -9.69 13.10 -6.44
C VAL A 140 -11.03 12.94 -5.72
N LYS A 141 -11.21 13.66 -4.61
CA LYS A 141 -12.49 13.71 -3.90
C LYS A 141 -13.60 14.22 -4.80
N LEU A 142 -13.36 15.32 -5.53
CA LEU A 142 -14.35 15.87 -6.47
C LEU A 142 -14.73 14.84 -7.54
N ILE A 143 -13.74 14.15 -8.13
CA ILE A 143 -14.01 13.11 -9.13
C ILE A 143 -14.87 12.00 -8.52
N ALA A 144 -14.55 11.51 -7.31
CA ALA A 144 -15.32 10.47 -6.65
C ALA A 144 -16.77 10.92 -6.35
N GLU A 145 -16.98 12.17 -5.93
CA GLU A 145 -18.33 12.74 -5.73
C GLU A 145 -19.12 12.90 -7.03
N MET A 146 -18.44 13.08 -8.18
CA MET A 146 -19.08 13.20 -9.49
C MET A 146 -19.53 11.87 -10.09
N ILE A 147 -18.76 10.80 -9.86
CA ILE A 147 -19.04 9.48 -10.46
C ILE A 147 -19.80 8.54 -9.51
N GLU A 148 -19.87 8.86 -8.23
CA GLU A 148 -20.64 8.17 -7.18
C GLU A 148 -20.43 6.64 -7.15
N PRO A 149 -19.20 6.14 -6.91
CA PRO A 149 -18.88 4.71 -6.96
C PRO A 149 -19.38 3.98 -5.69
N PHE A 150 -20.68 3.80 -5.54
CA PHE A 150 -21.29 3.13 -4.38
C PHE A 150 -21.06 1.61 -4.36
N SER A 151 -20.96 0.99 -5.53
CA SER A 151 -20.74 -0.45 -5.68
C SER A 151 -20.18 -0.77 -7.06
N GLY A 152 -19.47 -1.90 -7.18
CA GLY A 152 -18.88 -2.35 -8.44
C GLY A 152 -17.35 -2.25 -8.46
N THR A 153 -16.77 -2.25 -9.63
CA THR A 153 -15.31 -2.23 -9.84
C THR A 153 -14.85 -0.87 -10.34
N VAL A 154 -13.95 -0.25 -9.58
CA VAL A 154 -13.27 1.00 -9.94
C VAL A 154 -11.92 0.66 -10.55
N TYR A 155 -11.66 1.17 -11.77
CA TYR A 155 -10.40 0.94 -12.48
C TYR A 155 -9.63 2.24 -12.68
N ASP A 156 -8.30 2.16 -12.46
CA ASP A 156 -7.36 3.23 -12.79
C ASP A 156 -6.17 2.65 -13.57
N PRO A 157 -6.05 2.94 -14.88
CA PRO A 157 -4.99 2.40 -15.75
C PRO A 157 -3.60 2.98 -15.48
N CYS A 158 -3.49 4.02 -14.63
CA CYS A 158 -2.26 4.70 -14.25
C CYS A 158 -2.36 5.18 -12.79
N CYS A 159 -2.56 4.21 -11.90
CA CYS A 159 -3.08 4.46 -10.55
C CYS A 159 -2.14 5.23 -9.60
N GLY A 160 -0.89 5.45 -10.00
CA GLY A 160 0.06 6.14 -9.16
C GLY A 160 0.17 5.49 -7.79
N SER A 161 0.11 6.26 -6.74
CA SER A 161 0.10 5.78 -5.34
C SER A 161 -1.27 5.29 -4.84
N GLY A 162 -2.30 5.19 -5.71
CA GLY A 162 -3.62 4.69 -5.38
C GLY A 162 -4.58 5.71 -4.77
N GLY A 163 -4.32 7.01 -4.98
CA GLY A 163 -5.15 8.09 -4.42
C GLY A 163 -6.62 8.01 -4.85
N MET A 164 -6.89 7.66 -6.12
CA MET A 164 -8.25 7.48 -6.64
C MET A 164 -9.01 6.39 -5.87
N PHE A 165 -8.39 5.24 -5.63
CA PHE A 165 -8.98 4.13 -4.90
C PHE A 165 -9.29 4.48 -3.45
N VAL A 166 -8.36 5.15 -2.76
CA VAL A 166 -8.55 5.59 -1.37
C VAL A 166 -9.74 6.54 -1.27
N GLN A 167 -9.87 7.50 -2.17
CA GLN A 167 -10.99 8.45 -2.15
C GLN A 167 -12.32 7.81 -2.53
N SER A 168 -12.33 6.81 -3.42
CA SER A 168 -13.53 6.02 -3.72
C SER A 168 -14.04 5.28 -2.48
N HIS A 169 -13.15 4.65 -1.71
CA HIS A 169 -13.52 4.03 -0.43
C HIS A 169 -14.01 5.05 0.59
N LYS A 170 -13.33 6.20 0.73
CA LYS A 170 -13.75 7.30 1.60
C LYS A 170 -15.09 7.91 1.18
N PHE A 171 -15.40 7.92 -0.11
CA PHE A 171 -16.71 8.32 -0.62
C PHE A 171 -17.81 7.41 -0.07
N VAL A 172 -17.66 6.10 -0.23
CA VAL A 172 -18.64 5.11 0.27
C VAL A 172 -18.84 5.25 1.79
N GLU A 173 -17.75 5.42 2.56
CA GLU A 173 -17.83 5.64 4.02
C GLU A 173 -18.63 6.89 4.38
N ARG A 174 -18.32 8.02 3.74
CA ARG A 174 -19.02 9.28 4.01
C ARG A 174 -20.52 9.20 3.73
N HIS A 175 -20.92 8.38 2.78
CA HIS A 175 -22.31 8.17 2.40
C HIS A 175 -22.94 6.94 3.09
N GLN A 176 -22.33 6.47 4.20
CA GLN A 176 -22.82 5.36 5.01
C GLN A 176 -22.99 4.04 4.23
N GLY A 177 -22.25 3.89 3.15
CA GLY A 177 -22.22 2.66 2.34
C GLY A 177 -21.29 1.60 2.92
N ASN A 178 -21.37 0.39 2.34
CA ASN A 178 -20.46 -0.71 2.71
C ASN A 178 -19.25 -0.72 1.77
N ARG A 179 -18.06 -0.46 2.31
CA ARG A 179 -16.78 -0.49 1.57
C ARG A 179 -16.50 -1.82 0.85
N ALA A 180 -17.05 -2.92 1.35
CA ALA A 180 -16.90 -4.22 0.70
C ALA A 180 -17.65 -4.33 -0.64
N ASN A 181 -18.53 -3.36 -0.97
CA ASN A 181 -19.28 -3.36 -2.22
C ASN A 181 -18.46 -2.83 -3.40
N ILE A 182 -17.30 -2.18 -3.17
CA ILE A 182 -16.39 -1.77 -4.24
C ILE A 182 -15.11 -2.59 -4.20
N SER A 183 -14.67 -2.98 -5.40
CA SER A 183 -13.35 -3.54 -5.63
C SER A 183 -12.52 -2.59 -6.49
N VAL A 184 -11.21 -2.57 -6.31
CA VAL A 184 -10.31 -1.70 -7.06
C VAL A 184 -9.36 -2.52 -7.91
N VAL A 185 -9.18 -2.07 -9.13
CA VAL A 185 -8.28 -2.68 -10.12
C VAL A 185 -7.44 -1.57 -10.73
N GLY A 186 -6.16 -1.80 -10.95
CA GLY A 186 -5.30 -0.78 -11.53
C GLY A 186 -4.02 -1.30 -12.12
N GLN A 187 -3.30 -0.40 -12.76
CA GLN A 187 -1.94 -0.60 -13.22
C GLN A 187 -1.09 0.63 -12.95
N GLU A 188 0.20 0.39 -12.77
CA GLU A 188 1.21 1.41 -12.63
C GLU A 188 2.51 0.94 -13.30
N SER A 189 3.12 1.82 -14.09
CA SER A 189 4.33 1.49 -14.86
C SER A 189 5.61 1.58 -14.04
N VAL A 190 5.68 2.51 -13.07
CA VAL A 190 6.86 2.75 -12.25
C VAL A 190 6.91 1.74 -11.10
N PRO A 191 7.99 0.94 -10.98
CA PRO A 191 8.07 -0.13 -9.98
C PRO A 191 7.86 0.34 -8.55
N ASP A 192 8.47 1.46 -8.16
CA ASP A 192 8.42 1.97 -6.81
C ASP A 192 7.03 2.54 -6.49
N THR A 193 6.42 3.25 -7.44
CA THR A 193 5.06 3.77 -7.31
C THR A 193 4.02 2.66 -7.22
N TRP A 194 4.18 1.57 -7.99
CA TRP A 194 3.35 0.38 -7.88
C TRP A 194 3.43 -0.27 -6.49
N ARG A 195 4.65 -0.39 -5.90
CA ARG A 195 4.83 -0.87 -4.52
C ARG A 195 4.17 0.05 -3.50
N LEU A 196 4.36 1.36 -3.67
CA LEU A 196 3.72 2.37 -2.82
C LEU A 196 2.20 2.27 -2.87
N CYS A 197 1.61 2.05 -4.06
CA CYS A 197 0.18 1.82 -4.21
C CYS A 197 -0.28 0.58 -3.42
N LYS A 198 0.39 -0.55 -3.59
CA LYS A 198 0.09 -1.78 -2.84
C LYS A 198 0.13 -1.55 -1.32
N MET A 199 1.18 -0.90 -0.84
CA MET A 199 1.30 -0.57 0.59
C MET A 199 0.18 0.35 1.07
N ASN A 200 -0.14 1.38 0.28
CA ASN A 200 -1.20 2.34 0.58
C ASN A 200 -2.56 1.65 0.77
N LEU A 201 -2.91 0.78 -0.17
CA LEU A 201 -4.17 0.04 -0.14
C LEU A 201 -4.19 -1.00 1.00
N ALA A 202 -3.08 -1.71 1.19
CA ALA A 202 -2.93 -2.73 2.23
C ALA A 202 -3.08 -2.15 3.65
N ILE A 203 -2.42 -1.03 3.95
CA ILE A 203 -2.52 -0.34 5.25
C ILE A 203 -3.98 0.01 5.60
N ARG A 204 -4.78 0.33 4.59
CA ARG A 204 -6.20 0.67 4.74
C ARG A 204 -7.15 -0.52 4.67
N GLY A 205 -6.62 -1.73 4.42
CA GLY A 205 -7.43 -2.94 4.25
C GLY A 205 -8.29 -2.91 2.99
N ILE A 206 -7.86 -2.18 1.94
CA ILE A 206 -8.54 -2.10 0.65
C ILE A 206 -8.09 -3.29 -0.21
N SER A 207 -9.04 -4.18 -0.53
CA SER A 207 -8.79 -5.28 -1.46
C SER A 207 -8.55 -4.73 -2.86
N HIS A 208 -7.51 -5.22 -3.54
CA HIS A 208 -7.07 -4.66 -4.81
C HIS A 208 -6.48 -5.71 -5.75
N ASP A 209 -6.51 -5.40 -7.03
CA ASP A 209 -5.80 -6.12 -8.08
C ASP A 209 -5.02 -5.09 -8.92
N LEU A 210 -3.71 -5.03 -8.72
CA LEU A 210 -2.80 -4.12 -9.44
C LEU A 210 -1.97 -4.85 -10.50
N GLY A 211 -2.44 -6.00 -10.96
CA GLY A 211 -1.69 -6.88 -11.85
C GLY A 211 -0.57 -7.64 -11.14
N GLU A 212 0.07 -8.53 -11.87
CA GLU A 212 1.14 -9.38 -11.34
C GLU A 212 2.45 -8.61 -11.09
N LYS A 213 2.68 -7.55 -11.89
CA LYS A 213 3.88 -6.70 -11.88
C LYS A 213 3.52 -5.26 -12.23
N ASN A 214 4.46 -4.34 -12.01
CA ASN A 214 4.36 -3.01 -12.61
C ASN A 214 4.40 -3.11 -14.15
N ALA A 215 3.50 -2.41 -14.82
CA ALA A 215 3.45 -2.38 -16.28
C ALA A 215 2.69 -1.16 -16.81
N SER A 216 3.09 -0.68 -17.97
CA SER A 216 2.32 0.36 -18.67
C SER A 216 1.10 -0.25 -19.36
N THR A 217 -0.07 0.27 -19.09
CA THR A 217 -1.33 -0.14 -19.74
C THR A 217 -1.29 -0.01 -21.26
N PHE A 218 -0.47 0.89 -21.79
CA PHE A 218 -0.33 1.07 -23.24
C PHE A 218 0.42 -0.06 -23.94
N THR A 219 1.36 -0.72 -23.23
CA THR A 219 2.24 -1.73 -23.84
C THR A 219 2.05 -3.14 -23.27
N ASP A 220 1.54 -3.26 -22.05
CA ASP A 220 1.31 -4.54 -21.37
C ASP A 220 0.05 -4.40 -20.47
N ASP A 221 -1.13 -4.37 -21.11
CA ASP A 221 -2.40 -4.32 -20.39
C ASP A 221 -2.71 -5.67 -19.75
N GLN A 222 -2.56 -5.74 -18.43
CA GLN A 222 -2.80 -6.96 -17.64
C GLN A 222 -4.29 -7.21 -17.37
N HIS A 223 -5.17 -6.27 -17.72
CA HIS A 223 -6.61 -6.32 -17.46
C HIS A 223 -7.47 -6.24 -18.74
N LYS A 224 -6.90 -6.43 -19.93
CA LYS A 224 -7.49 -6.25 -21.25
C LYS A 224 -8.83 -6.96 -21.48
N ASP A 225 -9.05 -8.09 -20.80
CA ASP A 225 -10.26 -8.91 -20.95
C ASP A 225 -11.34 -8.59 -19.88
N ARG A 226 -11.13 -7.54 -19.08
CA ARG A 226 -12.05 -7.13 -18.01
C ARG A 226 -12.87 -5.91 -18.41
N LYS A 227 -14.07 -5.82 -17.84
CA LYS A 227 -14.93 -4.64 -17.90
C LYS A 227 -15.09 -4.07 -16.50
N PHE A 228 -15.21 -2.77 -16.41
CA PHE A 228 -15.26 -2.04 -15.16
C PHE A 228 -16.49 -1.15 -15.11
N ASP A 229 -17.04 -0.95 -13.91
CA ASP A 229 -18.21 -0.10 -13.71
C ASP A 229 -17.83 1.37 -13.72
N PHE A 230 -16.65 1.69 -13.19
CA PHE A 230 -16.12 3.06 -13.12
C PHE A 230 -14.66 3.08 -13.57
N ILE A 231 -14.30 4.12 -14.33
CA ILE A 231 -12.91 4.39 -14.71
C ILE A 231 -12.55 5.79 -14.21
N MET A 232 -11.47 5.88 -13.44
CA MET A 232 -10.92 7.14 -12.94
C MET A 232 -9.43 7.16 -13.29
N ALA A 233 -8.94 8.21 -13.91
CA ALA A 233 -7.55 8.29 -14.29
C ALA A 233 -7.03 9.73 -14.24
N ASN A 234 -5.77 9.88 -13.86
CA ASN A 234 -4.95 11.05 -14.13
C ASN A 234 -3.73 10.60 -14.94
N PRO A 235 -3.85 10.46 -16.28
CA PRO A 235 -2.78 9.89 -17.09
C PRO A 235 -1.58 10.83 -17.17
N PRO A 236 -0.36 10.29 -17.41
CA PRO A 236 0.83 11.10 -17.57
C PRO A 236 0.71 12.04 -18.77
N PHE A 237 1.11 13.30 -18.60
CA PHE A 237 1.05 14.30 -19.66
C PHE A 237 2.26 14.17 -20.60
N ASN A 238 2.01 14.32 -21.91
CA ASN A 238 3.06 14.34 -22.93
C ASN A 238 3.96 13.09 -22.98
N LEU A 239 3.44 11.94 -22.60
CA LEU A 239 4.17 10.67 -22.70
C LEU A 239 4.54 10.39 -24.15
N LYS A 240 5.85 10.29 -24.44
CA LYS A 240 6.39 9.99 -25.77
C LYS A 240 6.75 8.50 -25.86
N GLY A 241 6.71 7.96 -27.10
CA GLY A 241 7.17 6.59 -27.35
C GLY A 241 6.29 5.48 -26.78
N TRP A 242 5.05 5.78 -26.43
CA TRP A 242 4.09 4.80 -25.92
C TRP A 242 3.49 3.89 -27.02
N ARG A 243 3.66 4.29 -28.30
CA ARG A 243 3.35 3.49 -29.48
C ARG A 243 4.48 3.57 -30.50
N GLY A 244 4.71 2.49 -31.24
CA GLY A 244 5.58 2.50 -32.41
C GLY A 244 4.94 3.32 -33.57
N GLU A 245 5.76 3.95 -34.40
CA GLU A 245 5.26 4.70 -35.57
C GLU A 245 4.40 3.83 -36.51
N ASP A 246 4.75 2.56 -36.68
CA ASP A 246 4.03 1.59 -37.52
C ASP A 246 2.63 1.24 -36.97
N GLU A 247 2.40 1.30 -35.66
CA GLU A 247 1.09 1.03 -35.07
C GLU A 247 0.11 2.19 -35.25
N LEU A 248 0.60 3.43 -35.35
CA LEU A 248 -0.23 4.60 -35.64
C LEU A 248 -0.71 4.58 -37.09
N LEU A 249 0.13 4.11 -38.04
CA LEU A 249 -0.20 4.00 -39.45
C LEU A 249 -1.24 2.89 -39.76
N SER A 250 -1.34 1.88 -38.88
CA SER A 250 -2.32 0.79 -39.04
C SER A 250 -3.75 1.17 -38.63
N LEU A 251 -3.96 2.35 -38.05
CA LEU A 251 -5.25 2.86 -37.57
C LEU A 251 -5.88 3.93 -38.50
N ILE A 252 -5.16 4.30 -39.57
CA ILE A 252 -5.61 5.22 -40.61
C ILE A 252 -5.99 4.42 -41.86
#